data_a3723bb81c61bf8e1932d42d78f3efa6
#
_entry.id   a3723bb81c61bf8e1932d42d78f3efa6
#
_cell.length_a   1.000
_cell.length_b   1.000
_cell.length_c   1.000
_cell.angle_alpha   90.00
_cell.angle_beta   90.00
_cell.angle_gamma   90.00
#
_symmetry.space_group_name_H-M   'P 1'
#
loop_
_entity.id
_entity.type
_entity.pdbx_description
1 polymer ?
#
loop_
_entity_poly.entity_id
_entity_poly.type
_entity_poly.pdbx_seq_one_letter_code
_entity_poly.pdbx_strand_id
1 'polypeptide(L)'
;MKGVQRGLSPTPFHDFLAPMNLEQSWMDWAGFLSPRHFESIESEYFAIRNQATVFDVSPMRKYRIAGPDALTVMNRLVTRNVAKMRDNRVAYSIWCDEDGNVIDDGTVFRFTATDFRLCCQEPQFSWLNDVAWGFDVEIVDESLDVAGLSLQGPTSYAVLKAAGFNGVETMKPFDIRHFDDGVTVSRTGFTGDLGYELWVPNDKAAALWQHLFAAGRIHGLKPVGYEAVEMTRIEAGLLLPGKDFQSSHHALRSTRGRTPFELGFGWMVDFGKGHFNGRRALLKAKETGPRYMVVGLDIDGNKPAYDALVYHRGKVEAGHVTSALWSPTCKRNLAFAMLKAPYGIGVTDDLFVEIYRDKEGKWEKGLARARIVNRRFFDYPRRAATPPALY
;
A
#
# COMPACT_ATOMS: atom_id res chain seq x y z
N MET A 1 -8.58 -9.75 35.30
CA MET A 1 -8.38 -10.78 34.28
C MET A 1 -7.06 -10.50 33.61
N LYS A 2 -6.08 -11.41 33.71
CA LYS A 2 -4.82 -11.31 32.96
C LYS A 2 -5.19 -11.55 31.51
N GLY A 3 -5.04 -10.53 30.65
CA GLY A 3 -5.22 -10.67 29.22
C GLY A 3 -4.23 -11.74 28.72
N VAL A 4 -4.73 -12.74 28.05
CA VAL A 4 -3.92 -13.70 27.31
C VAL A 4 -3.25 -12.89 26.20
N GLN A 5 -1.96 -12.56 26.36
CA GLN A 5 -1.16 -12.10 25.23
C GLN A 5 -1.13 -13.27 24.23
N ARG A 6 -1.91 -13.17 23.16
CA ARG A 6 -1.73 -14.06 22.01
C ARG A 6 -0.34 -13.75 21.44
N GLY A 7 0.52 -14.77 21.44
CA GLY A 7 1.80 -14.68 20.74
C GLY A 7 1.56 -14.39 19.27
N LEU A 8 2.49 -13.67 18.61
CA LEU A 8 2.45 -13.46 17.18
C LEU A 8 2.67 -14.79 16.46
N SER A 9 1.95 -15.00 15.37
CA SER A 9 2.07 -16.20 14.54
C SER A 9 3.21 -16.08 13.53
N PRO A 10 3.94 -17.16 13.22
CA PRO A 10 4.86 -17.18 12.09
C PRO A 10 4.08 -17.12 10.77
N THR A 11 4.63 -16.49 9.74
CA THR A 11 4.14 -16.60 8.38
C THR A 11 4.58 -17.91 7.74
N PRO A 12 4.00 -18.33 6.59
CA PRO A 12 4.48 -19.51 5.86
C PRO A 12 5.95 -19.43 5.38
N PHE A 13 6.52 -18.21 5.35
CA PHE A 13 7.93 -18.00 4.97
C PHE A 13 8.86 -17.80 6.17
N HIS A 14 8.35 -17.83 7.39
CA HIS A 14 9.11 -17.51 8.60
C HIS A 14 10.40 -18.32 8.75
N ASP A 15 10.35 -19.63 8.49
CA ASP A 15 11.51 -20.53 8.64
C ASP A 15 12.67 -20.18 7.69
N PHE A 16 12.37 -19.48 6.58
CA PHE A 16 13.38 -18.95 5.66
C PHE A 16 13.85 -17.56 6.06
N LEU A 17 12.95 -16.73 6.59
CA LEU A 17 13.23 -15.34 6.97
C LEU A 17 14.00 -15.25 8.29
N ALA A 18 13.65 -16.05 9.28
CA ALA A 18 14.24 -15.99 10.62
C ALA A 18 15.75 -16.19 10.65
N PRO A 19 16.34 -17.17 9.93
CA PRO A 19 17.80 -17.32 9.87
C PRO A 19 18.54 -16.15 9.22
N MET A 20 17.85 -15.38 8.37
CA MET A 20 18.42 -14.20 7.69
C MET A 20 18.32 -12.93 8.53
N ASN A 21 17.40 -12.88 9.51
CA ASN A 21 17.19 -11.73 10.40
C ASN A 21 18.16 -11.80 11.59
N LEU A 22 19.41 -11.44 11.34
CA LEU A 22 20.49 -11.55 12.35
C LEU A 22 20.28 -10.65 13.57
N GLU A 23 19.64 -9.50 13.39
CA GLU A 23 19.34 -8.55 14.46
C GLU A 23 18.06 -8.87 15.23
N GLN A 24 17.32 -9.93 14.81
CA GLN A 24 16.04 -10.32 15.40
C GLN A 24 15.04 -9.17 15.46
N SER A 25 15.08 -8.29 14.46
CA SER A 25 14.24 -7.10 14.36
C SER A 25 12.87 -7.45 13.77
N TRP A 26 11.88 -7.62 14.64
CA TRP A 26 10.53 -8.05 14.31
C TRP A 26 9.49 -7.00 14.68
N MET A 27 8.35 -7.06 13.98
CA MET A 27 7.15 -6.27 14.26
C MET A 27 5.89 -7.12 14.18
N ASP A 28 4.82 -6.63 14.79
CA ASP A 28 3.47 -7.15 14.57
C ASP A 28 2.89 -6.56 13.28
N TRP A 29 2.54 -7.42 12.34
CA TRP A 29 1.70 -7.05 11.22
C TRP A 29 0.49 -8.00 11.13
N ALA A 30 -0.66 -7.48 11.49
CA ALA A 30 -1.94 -8.21 11.50
C ALA A 30 -1.91 -9.53 12.29
N GLY A 31 -1.11 -9.59 13.38
CA GLY A 31 -0.95 -10.77 14.24
C GLY A 31 0.18 -11.70 13.83
N PHE A 32 0.99 -11.33 12.82
CA PHE A 32 2.13 -12.12 12.36
C PHE A 32 3.46 -11.46 12.71
N LEU A 33 4.49 -12.32 12.93
CA LEU A 33 5.88 -11.89 13.02
C LEU A 33 6.39 -11.48 11.65
N SER A 34 6.59 -10.19 11.44
CA SER A 34 7.12 -9.64 10.19
C SER A 34 8.46 -8.96 10.42
N PRO A 35 9.47 -9.14 9.55
CA PRO A 35 10.77 -8.48 9.71
C PRO A 35 10.64 -6.96 9.54
N ARG A 36 11.20 -6.19 10.47
CA ARG A 36 11.38 -4.75 10.29
C ARG A 36 12.47 -4.45 9.27
N HIS A 37 13.61 -5.09 9.46
CA HIS A 37 14.77 -5.10 8.58
C HIS A 37 15.60 -6.36 8.87
N PHE A 38 16.46 -6.74 7.95
CA PHE A 38 17.39 -7.87 8.08
C PHE A 38 18.82 -7.41 8.34
N GLU A 39 19.21 -6.34 7.66
CA GLU A 39 20.51 -5.66 7.72
C GLU A 39 20.27 -4.17 8.03
N SER A 40 20.97 -3.25 7.37
CA SER A 40 20.66 -1.84 7.45
C SER A 40 19.50 -1.47 6.52
N ILE A 41 18.64 -0.57 6.97
CA ILE A 41 17.48 -0.08 6.20
C ILE A 41 17.94 0.50 4.85
N GLU A 42 19.06 1.22 4.84
CA GLU A 42 19.64 1.81 3.64
C GLU A 42 20.11 0.74 2.64
N SER A 43 20.76 -0.32 3.11
CA SER A 43 21.18 -1.44 2.24
C SER A 43 19.99 -2.10 1.58
N GLU A 44 18.92 -2.36 2.33
CA GLU A 44 17.69 -2.95 1.81
C GLU A 44 16.95 -2.00 0.87
N TYR A 45 16.89 -0.71 1.20
CA TYR A 45 16.33 0.31 0.34
C TYR A 45 17.04 0.37 -1.03
N PHE A 46 18.38 0.39 -1.02
CA PHE A 46 19.13 0.39 -2.28
C PHE A 46 19.01 -0.93 -3.04
N ALA A 47 18.80 -2.06 -2.36
CA ALA A 47 18.49 -3.31 -3.03
C ALA A 47 17.17 -3.25 -3.78
N ILE A 48 16.11 -2.65 -3.20
CA ILE A 48 14.82 -2.43 -3.90
C ILE A 48 15.02 -1.57 -5.17
N ARG A 49 15.92 -0.59 -5.14
CA ARG A 49 16.14 0.34 -6.26
C ARG A 49 17.09 -0.18 -7.35
N ASN A 50 17.97 -1.12 -7.02
CA ASN A 50 19.06 -1.55 -7.91
C ASN A 50 19.06 -3.05 -8.24
N GLN A 51 18.33 -3.88 -7.50
CA GLN A 51 18.33 -5.33 -7.62
C GLN A 51 16.90 -5.89 -7.67
N ALA A 52 16.73 -7.15 -7.28
CA ALA A 52 15.44 -7.74 -6.93
C ALA A 52 15.38 -8.04 -5.44
N THR A 53 14.24 -7.77 -4.86
CA THR A 53 13.97 -8.04 -3.45
C THR A 53 12.65 -8.74 -3.26
N VAL A 54 12.50 -9.51 -2.19
CA VAL A 54 11.22 -10.07 -1.76
C VAL A 54 10.85 -9.51 -0.39
N PHE A 55 9.57 -9.13 -0.28
CA PHE A 55 8.92 -8.76 0.97
C PHE A 55 7.73 -9.70 1.19
N ASP A 56 7.62 -10.26 2.40
CA ASP A 56 6.54 -11.17 2.76
C ASP A 56 5.25 -10.38 3.02
N VAL A 57 4.26 -10.55 2.14
CA VAL A 57 2.94 -9.92 2.22
C VAL A 57 1.84 -10.90 2.66
N SER A 58 2.23 -12.07 3.18
CA SER A 58 1.28 -13.06 3.72
C SER A 58 0.38 -12.50 4.82
N PRO A 59 0.79 -11.54 5.67
CA PRO A 59 -0.07 -10.96 6.68
C PRO A 59 -1.25 -10.12 6.15
N MET A 60 -1.25 -9.71 4.88
CA MET A 60 -2.38 -9.00 4.29
C MET A 60 -3.68 -9.82 4.41
N ARG A 61 -4.79 -9.14 4.65
CA ARG A 61 -6.12 -9.77 4.60
C ARG A 61 -6.50 -10.09 3.16
N LYS A 62 -7.04 -11.26 2.94
CA LYS A 62 -7.45 -11.78 1.62
C LYS A 62 -8.83 -12.39 1.74
N TYR A 63 -9.78 -11.84 0.98
CA TYR A 63 -11.15 -12.31 0.97
C TYR A 63 -11.51 -12.74 -0.44
N ARG A 64 -11.97 -14.00 -0.59
CA ARG A 64 -12.57 -14.49 -1.83
C ARG A 64 -14.03 -14.14 -1.84
N ILE A 65 -14.51 -13.56 -2.93
CA ILE A 65 -15.91 -13.24 -3.17
C ILE A 65 -16.31 -13.93 -4.47
N ALA A 66 -17.10 -14.99 -4.37
CA ALA A 66 -17.46 -15.82 -5.51
C ALA A 66 -18.97 -16.09 -5.55
N GLY A 67 -19.53 -16.18 -6.76
CA GLY A 67 -20.94 -16.45 -6.97
C GLY A 67 -21.55 -15.61 -8.09
N PRO A 68 -22.80 -15.89 -8.46
CA PRO A 68 -23.52 -15.20 -9.53
C PRO A 68 -23.53 -13.67 -9.36
N ASP A 69 -23.67 -13.19 -8.12
CA ASP A 69 -23.77 -11.77 -7.82
C ASP A 69 -22.44 -11.11 -7.41
N ALA A 70 -21.31 -11.82 -7.51
CA ALA A 70 -19.99 -11.31 -7.04
C ALA A 70 -19.62 -9.96 -7.68
N LEU A 71 -19.86 -9.78 -8.97
CA LEU A 71 -19.63 -8.48 -9.64
C LEU A 71 -20.49 -7.37 -9.06
N THR A 72 -21.75 -7.65 -8.76
CA THR A 72 -22.70 -6.69 -8.18
C THR A 72 -22.26 -6.27 -6.79
N VAL A 73 -21.90 -7.24 -5.94
CA VAL A 73 -21.39 -7.01 -4.59
C VAL A 73 -20.10 -6.21 -4.62
N MET A 74 -19.14 -6.59 -5.45
CA MET A 74 -17.88 -5.84 -5.58
C MET A 74 -18.10 -4.41 -6.08
N ASN A 75 -19.01 -4.22 -7.03
CA ASN A 75 -19.35 -2.89 -7.51
C ASN A 75 -20.11 -2.05 -6.46
N ARG A 76 -20.87 -2.69 -5.55
CA ARG A 76 -21.52 -2.03 -4.42
C ARG A 76 -20.52 -1.66 -3.31
N LEU A 77 -19.51 -2.48 -3.09
CA LEU A 77 -18.48 -2.28 -2.07
C LEU A 77 -17.56 -1.12 -2.41
N VAL A 78 -16.85 -1.19 -3.53
CA VAL A 78 -15.78 -0.24 -3.85
C VAL A 78 -16.29 0.96 -4.64
N THR A 79 -15.62 2.10 -4.55
CA THR A 79 -15.99 3.33 -5.29
C THR A 79 -15.72 3.23 -6.77
N ARG A 80 -14.75 2.41 -7.18
CA ARG A 80 -14.35 2.20 -8.57
C ARG A 80 -15.33 1.29 -9.31
N ASN A 81 -15.50 1.49 -10.62
CA ASN A 81 -16.32 0.62 -11.45
C ASN A 81 -15.56 -0.62 -11.87
N VAL A 82 -15.74 -1.71 -11.11
CA VAL A 82 -15.06 -2.99 -11.38
C VAL A 82 -15.71 -3.78 -12.54
N ALA A 83 -16.92 -3.38 -12.99
CA ALA A 83 -17.52 -3.96 -14.18
C ALA A 83 -16.76 -3.63 -15.47
N LYS A 84 -16.02 -2.50 -15.48
CA LYS A 84 -15.14 -2.11 -16.60
C LYS A 84 -13.80 -2.87 -16.62
N MET A 85 -13.48 -3.64 -15.59
CA MET A 85 -12.28 -4.47 -15.59
C MET A 85 -12.49 -5.67 -16.50
N ARG A 86 -11.46 -6.06 -17.24
CA ARG A 86 -11.42 -7.38 -17.88
C ARG A 86 -11.02 -8.45 -16.86
N ASP A 87 -11.26 -9.69 -17.18
CA ASP A 87 -10.80 -10.82 -16.36
C ASP A 87 -9.27 -10.88 -16.30
N ASN A 88 -8.74 -11.48 -15.27
CA ASN A 88 -7.32 -11.53 -14.93
C ASN A 88 -6.67 -10.15 -14.83
N ARG A 89 -7.33 -9.25 -14.09
CA ARG A 89 -6.86 -7.90 -13.78
C ARG A 89 -6.94 -7.59 -12.30
N VAL A 90 -6.00 -6.76 -11.85
CA VAL A 90 -6.05 -6.10 -10.53
C VAL A 90 -6.51 -4.66 -10.70
N ALA A 91 -7.23 -4.14 -9.73
CA ALA A 91 -7.50 -2.71 -9.60
C ALA A 91 -7.24 -2.26 -8.16
N TYR A 92 -6.42 -1.23 -8.00
CA TYR A 92 -6.35 -0.49 -6.74
C TYR A 92 -7.66 0.26 -6.53
N SER A 93 -8.27 0.09 -5.37
CA SER A 93 -9.60 0.61 -5.06
C SER A 93 -9.69 1.03 -3.61
N ILE A 94 -10.71 1.82 -3.31
CA ILE A 94 -11.08 2.23 -1.95
C ILE A 94 -12.55 1.95 -1.74
N TRP A 95 -12.94 1.80 -0.48
CA TRP A 95 -14.34 1.70 -0.09
C TRP A 95 -14.62 2.57 1.13
N CYS A 96 -15.87 2.95 1.24
CA CYS A 96 -16.33 3.93 2.19
C CYS A 96 -17.50 3.41 3.02
N ASP A 97 -17.68 4.00 4.19
CA ASP A 97 -18.91 3.92 4.96
C ASP A 97 -20.05 4.72 4.31
N GLU A 98 -21.22 4.72 4.92
CA GLU A 98 -22.40 5.43 4.41
C GLU A 98 -22.25 6.96 4.44
N ASP A 99 -21.38 7.48 5.30
CA ASP A 99 -21.06 8.91 5.41
C ASP A 99 -19.98 9.33 4.39
N GLY A 100 -19.50 8.39 3.57
CA GLY A 100 -18.48 8.64 2.53
C GLY A 100 -17.06 8.76 3.06
N ASN A 101 -16.81 8.39 4.31
CA ASN A 101 -15.46 8.31 4.84
C ASN A 101 -14.81 6.98 4.43
N VAL A 102 -13.53 7.01 4.13
CA VAL A 102 -12.79 5.83 3.70
C VAL A 102 -12.64 4.86 4.87
N ILE A 103 -13.07 3.62 4.67
CA ILE A 103 -12.86 2.49 5.57
C ILE A 103 -11.43 1.97 5.37
N ASP A 104 -11.10 1.62 4.13
CA ASP A 104 -9.79 1.08 3.78
C ASP A 104 -9.54 1.24 2.28
N ASP A 105 -8.32 0.96 1.86
CA ASP A 105 -7.92 0.80 0.48
C ASP A 105 -7.31 -0.59 0.25
N GLY A 106 -7.22 -0.98 -1.01
CA GLY A 106 -6.66 -2.29 -1.33
C GLY A 106 -6.70 -2.63 -2.80
N THR A 107 -6.41 -3.87 -3.10
CA THR A 107 -6.39 -4.39 -4.45
C THR A 107 -7.55 -5.37 -4.68
N VAL A 108 -8.33 -5.11 -5.72
CA VAL A 108 -9.37 -6.00 -6.22
C VAL A 108 -8.80 -6.81 -7.37
N PHE A 109 -8.66 -8.11 -7.16
CA PHE A 109 -8.34 -9.08 -8.21
C PHE A 109 -9.64 -9.54 -8.82
N ARG A 110 -9.81 -9.37 -10.11
CA ARG A 110 -10.90 -9.97 -10.88
C ARG A 110 -10.34 -11.14 -11.65
N PHE A 111 -10.66 -12.36 -11.22
CA PHE A 111 -10.29 -13.58 -11.95
C PHE A 111 -11.26 -13.84 -13.08
N THR A 112 -12.57 -13.76 -12.78
CA THR A 112 -13.68 -13.84 -13.75
C THR A 112 -14.77 -12.82 -13.40
N ALA A 113 -15.88 -12.84 -14.10
CA ALA A 113 -17.05 -12.03 -13.77
C ALA A 113 -17.72 -12.44 -12.45
N THR A 114 -17.52 -13.67 -12.01
CA THR A 114 -18.17 -14.26 -10.81
C THR A 114 -17.16 -14.62 -9.71
N ASP A 115 -15.91 -14.16 -9.83
CA ASP A 115 -14.84 -14.62 -8.95
C ASP A 115 -13.80 -13.52 -8.73
N PHE A 116 -13.73 -13.03 -7.49
CA PHE A 116 -12.86 -11.92 -7.07
C PHE A 116 -12.07 -12.28 -5.82
N ARG A 117 -10.93 -11.60 -5.64
CA ARG A 117 -10.23 -11.52 -4.35
C ARG A 117 -10.04 -10.05 -3.99
N LEU A 118 -10.36 -9.70 -2.75
CA LEU A 118 -10.01 -8.42 -2.16
C LEU A 118 -8.80 -8.62 -1.24
N CYS A 119 -7.70 -7.89 -1.50
CA CYS A 119 -6.56 -7.83 -0.59
C CYS A 119 -6.51 -6.45 0.05
N CYS A 120 -6.43 -6.39 1.37
CA CYS A 120 -6.41 -5.15 2.16
C CYS A 120 -5.61 -5.31 3.44
N GLN A 121 -5.48 -4.23 4.21
CA GLN A 121 -4.73 -4.25 5.46
C GLN A 121 -5.63 -4.57 6.66
N GLU A 122 -6.78 -3.94 6.73
CA GLU A 122 -7.69 -4.04 7.88
C GLU A 122 -8.66 -5.23 7.75
N PRO A 123 -9.13 -5.82 8.87
CA PRO A 123 -10.17 -6.85 8.84
C PRO A 123 -11.48 -6.30 8.27
N GLN A 124 -12.02 -6.94 7.23
CA GLN A 124 -13.23 -6.49 6.53
C GLN A 124 -14.36 -7.54 6.48
N PHE A 125 -14.18 -8.72 7.08
CA PHE A 125 -15.11 -9.84 6.90
C PHE A 125 -16.56 -9.50 7.24
N SER A 126 -16.80 -8.83 8.37
CA SER A 126 -18.15 -8.41 8.79
C SER A 126 -18.75 -7.40 7.80
N TRP A 127 -17.97 -6.39 7.40
CA TRP A 127 -18.43 -5.38 6.44
C TRP A 127 -18.76 -5.98 5.07
N LEU A 128 -17.97 -6.94 4.62
CA LEU A 128 -18.21 -7.65 3.36
C LEU A 128 -19.54 -8.42 3.41
N ASN A 129 -19.81 -9.13 4.51
CA ASN A 129 -21.07 -9.85 4.69
C ASN A 129 -22.28 -8.90 4.76
N ASP A 130 -22.15 -7.75 5.44
CA ASP A 130 -23.20 -6.74 5.48
C ASP A 130 -23.51 -6.18 4.08
N VAL A 131 -22.47 -5.86 3.30
CA VAL A 131 -22.63 -5.37 1.92
C VAL A 131 -23.25 -6.44 1.01
N ALA A 132 -22.93 -7.70 1.24
CA ALA A 132 -23.40 -8.84 0.44
C ALA A 132 -24.80 -9.34 0.85
N TRP A 133 -25.40 -8.78 1.89
CA TRP A 133 -26.71 -9.24 2.38
C TRP A 133 -27.76 -9.25 1.26
N GLY A 134 -28.37 -10.44 1.06
CA GLY A 134 -29.41 -10.65 0.03
C GLY A 134 -28.91 -10.93 -1.37
N PHE A 135 -27.59 -11.07 -1.58
CA PHE A 135 -26.97 -11.47 -2.86
C PHE A 135 -26.52 -12.92 -2.82
N ASP A 136 -26.53 -13.57 -3.99
CA ASP A 136 -26.04 -14.93 -4.17
C ASP A 136 -24.53 -14.95 -4.37
N VAL A 137 -23.80 -14.86 -3.24
CA VAL A 137 -22.34 -14.90 -3.17
C VAL A 137 -21.87 -15.65 -1.94
N GLU A 138 -20.75 -16.31 -2.07
CA GLU A 138 -19.96 -16.83 -0.96
C GLU A 138 -18.76 -15.89 -0.69
N ILE A 139 -18.51 -15.59 0.59
CA ILE A 139 -17.35 -14.81 1.04
C ILE A 139 -16.52 -15.70 1.96
N VAL A 140 -15.27 -15.93 1.56
CA VAL A 140 -14.32 -16.74 2.32
C VAL A 140 -13.12 -15.87 2.74
N ASP A 141 -12.74 -15.93 4.00
CA ASP A 141 -11.47 -15.34 4.48
C ASP A 141 -10.33 -16.32 4.18
N GLU A 142 -9.56 -16.04 3.13
CA GLU A 142 -8.39 -16.81 2.69
C GLU A 142 -7.08 -16.31 3.35
N SER A 143 -7.16 -15.43 4.35
CA SER A 143 -5.97 -14.77 4.91
C SER A 143 -4.96 -15.75 5.50
N LEU A 144 -5.42 -16.89 6.02
CA LEU A 144 -4.58 -17.94 6.58
C LEU A 144 -4.24 -19.07 5.59
N ASP A 145 -4.82 -19.05 4.40
CA ASP A 145 -4.68 -20.16 3.43
C ASP A 145 -3.78 -19.80 2.24
N VAL A 146 -3.58 -18.49 2.01
CA VAL A 146 -2.82 -17.96 0.88
C VAL A 146 -1.63 -17.15 1.37
N ALA A 147 -0.44 -17.63 1.05
CA ALA A 147 0.82 -16.91 1.24
C ALA A 147 1.09 -15.95 0.08
N GLY A 148 1.83 -14.87 0.34
CA GLY A 148 2.20 -13.89 -0.68
C GLY A 148 3.62 -13.38 -0.55
N LEU A 149 4.30 -13.24 -1.69
CA LEU A 149 5.60 -12.57 -1.80
C LEU A 149 5.50 -11.39 -2.75
N SER A 150 5.97 -10.24 -2.32
CA SER A 150 6.13 -9.05 -3.16
C SER A 150 7.57 -9.01 -3.69
N LEU A 151 7.75 -9.39 -4.96
CA LEU A 151 9.03 -9.40 -5.68
C LEU A 151 9.21 -8.08 -6.40
N GLN A 152 10.10 -7.21 -5.91
CA GLN A 152 10.23 -5.83 -6.34
C GLN A 152 11.65 -5.48 -6.75
N GLY A 153 11.78 -4.50 -7.63
CA GLY A 153 13.04 -3.93 -8.09
C GLY A 153 13.35 -4.21 -9.57
N PRO A 154 14.36 -3.54 -10.14
CA PRO A 154 14.64 -3.56 -11.58
C PRO A 154 14.92 -4.96 -12.15
N THR A 155 15.56 -5.85 -11.39
CA THR A 155 15.87 -7.21 -11.85
C THR A 155 14.78 -8.23 -11.50
N SER A 156 13.63 -7.82 -10.96
CA SER A 156 12.51 -8.72 -10.59
C SER A 156 11.99 -9.53 -11.79
N TYR A 157 11.94 -8.93 -12.99
CA TYR A 157 11.59 -9.64 -14.21
C TYR A 157 12.61 -10.72 -14.57
N ALA A 158 13.89 -10.43 -14.45
CA ALA A 158 14.97 -11.39 -14.73
C ALA A 158 14.89 -12.60 -13.79
N VAL A 159 14.57 -12.38 -12.51
CA VAL A 159 14.33 -13.45 -11.54
C VAL A 159 13.17 -14.35 -11.96
N LEU A 160 12.01 -13.77 -12.31
CA LEU A 160 10.86 -14.56 -12.76
C LEU A 160 11.16 -15.35 -14.03
N LYS A 161 11.85 -14.76 -14.97
CA LYS A 161 12.25 -15.44 -16.22
C LYS A 161 13.21 -16.59 -15.93
N ALA A 162 14.21 -16.39 -15.07
CA ALA A 162 15.17 -17.43 -14.67
C ALA A 162 14.47 -18.55 -13.87
N ALA A 163 13.43 -18.23 -13.11
CA ALA A 163 12.56 -19.19 -12.43
C ALA A 163 11.53 -19.86 -13.34
N GLY A 164 11.56 -19.63 -14.66
CA GLY A 164 10.69 -20.34 -15.62
C GLY A 164 9.25 -19.83 -15.68
N PHE A 165 8.93 -18.66 -15.11
CA PHE A 165 7.61 -18.04 -15.23
C PHE A 165 7.43 -17.44 -16.63
N ASN A 166 7.08 -18.30 -17.61
CA ASN A 166 6.95 -17.91 -19.00
C ASN A 166 5.71 -17.02 -19.24
N GLY A 167 5.86 -16.02 -20.09
CA GLY A 167 4.78 -15.09 -20.46
C GLY A 167 4.66 -13.87 -19.54
N VAL A 168 5.43 -13.78 -18.45
CA VAL A 168 5.46 -12.57 -17.60
C VAL A 168 5.96 -11.34 -18.36
N GLU A 169 6.74 -11.53 -19.46
CA GLU A 169 7.21 -10.47 -20.35
C GLU A 169 6.07 -9.71 -21.04
N THR A 170 4.93 -10.34 -21.23
CA THR A 170 3.75 -9.73 -21.87
C THR A 170 2.79 -9.07 -20.89
N MET A 171 2.95 -9.32 -19.60
CA MET A 171 2.09 -8.74 -18.57
C MET A 171 2.24 -7.21 -18.52
N LYS A 172 1.13 -6.51 -18.66
CA LYS A 172 1.04 -5.06 -18.41
C LYS A 172 0.86 -4.81 -16.91
N PRO A 173 1.18 -3.60 -16.41
CA PRO A 173 0.83 -3.25 -15.02
C PRO A 173 -0.62 -3.62 -14.69
N PHE A 174 -0.80 -4.25 -13.54
CA PHE A 174 -2.08 -4.78 -13.02
C PHE A 174 -2.63 -6.01 -13.77
N ASP A 175 -1.89 -6.68 -14.65
CA ASP A 175 -2.28 -7.99 -15.18
C ASP A 175 -2.05 -9.09 -14.14
N ILE A 176 -2.89 -10.12 -14.22
CA ILE A 176 -2.77 -11.38 -13.47
C ILE A 176 -2.42 -12.49 -14.45
N ARG A 177 -1.57 -13.41 -14.01
CA ARG A 177 -1.29 -14.65 -14.70
C ARG A 177 -1.25 -15.81 -13.72
N HIS A 178 -1.86 -16.93 -14.10
CA HIS A 178 -1.85 -18.16 -13.33
C HIS A 178 -0.79 -19.11 -13.90
N PHE A 179 -0.12 -19.82 -13.00
CA PHE A 179 0.92 -20.80 -13.30
C PHE A 179 0.59 -22.12 -12.61
N ASP A 180 1.34 -23.15 -12.94
CA ASP A 180 1.23 -24.46 -12.30
C ASP A 180 1.46 -24.34 -10.77
N ASP A 181 1.13 -25.39 -10.04
CA ASP A 181 1.20 -25.44 -8.57
C ASP A 181 0.38 -24.37 -7.82
N GLY A 182 -0.62 -23.77 -8.48
CA GLY A 182 -1.51 -22.79 -7.89
C GLY A 182 -0.89 -21.39 -7.72
N VAL A 183 0.27 -21.12 -8.32
CA VAL A 183 0.91 -19.82 -8.26
C VAL A 183 0.15 -18.81 -9.12
N THR A 184 -0.27 -17.72 -8.49
CA THR A 184 -0.86 -16.56 -9.19
C THR A 184 0.12 -15.41 -9.11
N VAL A 185 0.51 -14.85 -10.25
CA VAL A 185 1.38 -13.68 -10.36
C VAL A 185 0.57 -12.48 -10.79
N SER A 186 0.64 -11.40 -10.04
CA SER A 186 0.14 -10.08 -10.47
C SER A 186 1.30 -9.13 -10.70
N ARG A 187 1.19 -8.28 -11.74
CA ARG A 187 2.18 -7.21 -11.96
C ARG A 187 1.78 -5.97 -11.15
N THR A 188 1.96 -6.09 -9.86
CA THR A 188 1.62 -5.11 -8.83
C THR A 188 2.79 -4.94 -7.86
N GLY A 189 2.73 -3.91 -7.02
CA GLY A 189 3.72 -3.67 -5.97
C GLY A 189 3.52 -2.36 -5.25
N PHE A 190 4.22 -2.20 -4.16
CA PHE A 190 4.09 -1.08 -3.22
C PHE A 190 5.35 -0.18 -3.18
N THR A 191 6.28 -0.35 -4.12
CA THR A 191 7.57 0.36 -4.12
C THR A 191 7.69 1.47 -5.17
N GLY A 192 6.72 1.56 -6.10
CA GLY A 192 6.79 2.48 -7.24
C GLY A 192 7.77 2.05 -8.33
N ASP A 193 8.45 0.93 -8.18
CA ASP A 193 9.36 0.34 -9.15
C ASP A 193 8.72 -0.81 -9.95
N LEU A 194 9.48 -1.45 -10.84
CA LEU A 194 9.07 -2.71 -11.46
C LEU A 194 8.88 -3.76 -10.37
N GLY A 195 7.77 -4.49 -10.43
CA GLY A 195 7.51 -5.50 -9.44
C GLY A 195 6.33 -6.38 -9.76
N TYR A 196 6.28 -7.48 -9.02
CA TYR A 196 5.26 -8.52 -9.10
C TYR A 196 4.90 -9.00 -7.71
N GLU A 197 3.68 -9.46 -7.55
CA GLU A 197 3.26 -10.16 -6.33
C GLU A 197 2.88 -11.59 -6.71
N LEU A 198 3.42 -12.54 -5.96
CA LEU A 198 3.21 -13.96 -6.16
C LEU A 198 2.37 -14.50 -5.00
N TRP A 199 1.24 -15.08 -5.32
CA TRP A 199 0.29 -15.63 -4.37
C TRP A 199 0.19 -17.13 -4.55
N VAL A 200 0.24 -17.89 -3.45
CA VAL A 200 0.30 -19.36 -3.49
C VAL A 200 -0.41 -19.94 -2.26
N PRO A 201 -1.01 -21.14 -2.36
CA PRO A 201 -1.47 -21.87 -1.19
C PRO A 201 -0.34 -22.05 -0.16
N ASN A 202 -0.64 -21.97 1.13
CA ASN A 202 0.36 -22.01 2.19
C ASN A 202 1.27 -23.25 2.15
N ASP A 203 0.72 -24.42 1.77
CA ASP A 203 1.48 -25.67 1.64
C ASP A 203 2.50 -25.65 0.50
N LYS A 204 2.40 -24.71 -0.43
CA LYS A 204 3.33 -24.49 -1.54
C LYS A 204 4.33 -23.34 -1.30
N ALA A 205 4.20 -22.61 -0.21
CA ALA A 205 5.02 -21.43 0.08
C ALA A 205 6.52 -21.76 0.12
N ALA A 206 6.90 -22.85 0.79
CA ALA A 206 8.29 -23.28 0.88
C ALA A 206 8.91 -23.59 -0.50
N ALA A 207 8.17 -24.30 -1.35
CA ALA A 207 8.64 -24.63 -2.69
C ALA A 207 8.80 -23.36 -3.55
N LEU A 208 7.85 -22.42 -3.49
CA LEU A 208 7.95 -21.13 -4.17
C LEU A 208 9.18 -20.34 -3.73
N TRP A 209 9.42 -20.25 -2.41
CA TRP A 209 10.60 -19.57 -1.86
C TRP A 209 11.90 -20.16 -2.40
N GLN A 210 12.08 -21.48 -2.24
CA GLN A 210 13.28 -22.18 -2.69
C GLN A 210 13.52 -22.00 -4.19
N HIS A 211 12.45 -22.09 -4.98
CA HIS A 211 12.52 -21.93 -6.43
C HIS A 211 12.95 -20.51 -6.84
N LEU A 212 12.35 -19.47 -6.24
CA LEU A 212 12.70 -18.08 -6.50
C LEU A 212 14.13 -17.76 -6.08
N PHE A 213 14.57 -18.22 -4.90
CA PHE A 213 15.92 -17.93 -4.40
C PHE A 213 17.00 -18.68 -5.17
N ALA A 214 16.74 -19.91 -5.63
CA ALA A 214 17.66 -20.63 -6.50
C ALA A 214 17.89 -19.90 -7.82
N ALA A 215 16.81 -19.41 -8.45
CA ALA A 215 16.88 -18.66 -9.70
C ALA A 215 17.40 -17.23 -9.50
N GLY A 216 17.03 -16.59 -8.40
CA GLY A 216 17.29 -15.18 -8.14
C GLY A 216 18.71 -14.87 -7.64
N ARG A 217 19.46 -15.88 -7.19
CA ARG A 217 20.81 -15.69 -6.61
C ARG A 217 21.74 -14.90 -7.51
N ILE A 218 21.75 -15.20 -8.80
CA ILE A 218 22.61 -14.51 -9.79
C ILE A 218 22.15 -13.07 -10.08
N HIS A 219 20.90 -12.74 -9.72
CA HIS A 219 20.31 -11.41 -9.88
C HIS A 219 20.30 -10.59 -8.58
N GLY A 220 21.02 -11.07 -7.55
CA GLY A 220 21.13 -10.38 -6.26
C GLY A 220 19.83 -10.39 -5.44
N LEU A 221 18.95 -11.39 -5.67
CA LEU A 221 17.71 -11.51 -4.90
C LEU A 221 17.98 -11.64 -3.41
N LYS A 222 17.36 -10.76 -2.61
CA LYS A 222 17.42 -10.85 -1.15
C LYS A 222 16.09 -10.44 -0.50
N PRO A 223 15.82 -10.89 0.74
CA PRO A 223 14.67 -10.42 1.48
C PRO A 223 14.89 -8.99 1.94
N VAL A 224 13.79 -8.26 2.14
CA VAL A 224 13.77 -6.91 2.72
C VAL A 224 12.66 -6.80 3.76
N GLY A 225 12.88 -5.97 4.77
CA GLY A 225 11.91 -5.71 5.81
C GLY A 225 11.01 -4.51 5.52
N TYR A 226 10.08 -4.32 6.46
CA TYR A 226 9.03 -3.29 6.37
C TYR A 226 9.60 -1.87 6.23
N GLU A 227 10.69 -1.53 6.92
CA GLU A 227 11.20 -0.15 6.98
C GLU A 227 11.76 0.32 5.61
N ALA A 228 12.41 -0.56 4.86
CA ALA A 228 12.85 -0.26 3.51
C ALA A 228 11.67 -0.12 2.53
N VAL A 229 10.64 -0.98 2.67
CA VAL A 229 9.39 -0.87 1.89
C VAL A 229 8.65 0.41 2.24
N GLU A 230 8.62 0.81 3.51
CA GLU A 230 8.04 2.07 3.98
C GLU A 230 8.67 3.29 3.30
N MET A 231 10.00 3.34 3.19
CA MET A 231 10.68 4.41 2.45
C MET A 231 10.24 4.46 0.99
N THR A 232 10.20 3.33 0.33
CA THR A 232 9.90 3.25 -1.10
C THR A 232 8.42 3.54 -1.42
N ARG A 233 7.46 3.16 -0.55
CA ARG A 233 6.05 3.49 -0.74
C ARG A 233 5.78 5.00 -0.61
N ILE A 234 6.50 5.69 0.30
CA ILE A 234 6.39 7.14 0.42
C ILE A 234 6.88 7.80 -0.88
N GLU A 235 8.04 7.38 -1.39
CA GLU A 235 8.54 7.88 -2.68
C GLU A 235 7.55 7.62 -3.83
N ALA A 236 6.86 6.48 -3.82
CA ALA A 236 5.85 6.11 -4.81
C ALA A 236 4.54 6.89 -4.70
N GLY A 237 4.33 7.63 -3.61
CA GLY A 237 3.09 8.39 -3.38
C GLY A 237 1.93 7.56 -2.83
N LEU A 238 2.23 6.38 -2.27
CA LEU A 238 1.23 5.43 -1.77
C LEU A 238 0.94 5.69 -0.29
N LEU A 239 -0.33 5.93 0.03
CA LEU A 239 -0.78 6.14 1.41
C LEU A 239 -0.92 4.81 2.14
N LEU A 240 -0.85 4.87 3.46
CA LEU A 240 -1.01 3.73 4.35
C LEU A 240 -2.11 4.01 5.38
N PRO A 241 -3.17 3.17 5.44
CA PRO A 241 -4.17 3.22 6.50
C PRO A 241 -3.52 3.10 7.88
N GLY A 242 -4.08 3.81 8.85
CA GLY A 242 -3.53 3.87 10.22
C GLY A 242 -2.33 4.83 10.38
N LYS A 243 -1.71 5.27 9.28
CA LYS A 243 -0.58 6.20 9.27
C LYS A 243 -0.91 7.53 8.58
N ASP A 244 -1.29 7.49 7.31
CA ASP A 244 -1.58 8.69 6.53
C ASP A 244 -3.05 9.12 6.63
N PHE A 245 -3.92 8.20 6.91
CA PHE A 245 -5.32 8.45 7.26
C PHE A 245 -5.85 7.38 8.20
N GLN A 246 -6.89 7.72 8.95
CA GLN A 246 -7.54 6.78 9.86
C GLN A 246 -8.72 6.14 9.16
N SER A 247 -8.84 4.80 9.25
CA SER A 247 -10.05 4.09 8.85
C SER A 247 -11.28 4.65 9.58
N SER A 248 -12.39 4.82 8.86
CA SER A 248 -13.63 5.28 9.49
C SER A 248 -14.15 4.31 10.55
N HIS A 249 -13.85 3.02 10.43
CA HIS A 249 -14.20 2.01 11.44
C HIS A 249 -13.45 2.19 12.78
N HIS A 250 -12.30 2.85 12.76
CA HIS A 250 -11.50 3.14 13.95
C HIS A 250 -11.59 4.61 14.40
N ALA A 251 -12.30 5.44 13.64
CA ALA A 251 -12.44 6.85 13.92
C ALA A 251 -13.50 7.09 15.01
N LEU A 252 -13.06 7.25 16.26
CA LEU A 252 -13.97 7.56 17.40
C LEU A 252 -14.79 8.84 17.20
N ARG A 253 -14.37 9.72 16.31
CA ARG A 253 -15.09 10.93 15.93
C ARG A 253 -15.22 10.96 14.42
N SER A 254 -16.43 11.13 13.90
CA SER A 254 -16.70 11.23 12.45
C SER A 254 -15.86 12.31 11.75
N THR A 255 -15.48 13.37 12.48
CA THR A 255 -14.60 14.44 11.95
C THR A 255 -13.16 13.97 11.64
N ARG A 256 -12.73 12.82 12.16
CA ARG A 256 -11.43 12.20 11.83
C ARG A 256 -11.47 11.35 10.56
N GLY A 257 -12.64 10.91 10.11
CA GLY A 257 -12.81 10.26 8.82
C GLY A 257 -12.40 11.17 7.68
N ARG A 258 -11.96 10.58 6.58
CA ARG A 258 -11.55 11.28 5.36
C ARG A 258 -12.30 10.72 4.17
N THR A 259 -12.75 11.61 3.31
CA THR A 259 -13.33 11.23 2.03
C THR A 259 -12.24 10.90 1.01
N PRO A 260 -12.55 10.14 -0.06
CA PRO A 260 -11.62 9.91 -1.16
C PRO A 260 -11.04 11.20 -1.77
N PHE A 261 -11.82 12.29 -1.75
CA PHE A 261 -11.37 13.56 -2.29
C PHE A 261 -10.29 14.19 -1.44
N GLU A 262 -10.42 14.11 -0.11
CA GLU A 262 -9.43 14.61 0.84
C GLU A 262 -8.11 13.82 0.79
N LEU A 263 -8.15 12.54 0.38
CA LEU A 263 -6.98 11.67 0.20
C LEU A 263 -6.38 11.72 -1.22
N GLY A 264 -6.95 12.54 -2.12
CA GLY A 264 -6.51 12.61 -3.52
C GLY A 264 -6.88 11.37 -4.34
N PHE A 265 -7.87 10.60 -3.89
CA PHE A 265 -8.40 9.39 -4.53
C PHE A 265 -9.70 9.63 -5.30
N GLY A 266 -10.10 10.89 -5.51
CA GLY A 266 -11.33 11.22 -6.22
C GLY A 266 -11.43 10.64 -7.63
N TRP A 267 -10.29 10.35 -8.28
CA TRP A 267 -10.24 9.69 -9.60
C TRP A 267 -10.73 8.23 -9.58
N MET A 268 -10.80 7.59 -8.40
CA MET A 268 -11.35 6.24 -8.24
C MET A 268 -12.86 6.23 -7.98
N VAL A 269 -13.51 7.39 -7.82
CA VAL A 269 -14.94 7.46 -7.54
C VAL A 269 -15.73 7.57 -8.84
N ASP A 270 -16.32 6.46 -9.31
CA ASP A 270 -17.15 6.43 -10.51
C ASP A 270 -18.64 6.55 -10.15
N PHE A 271 -19.19 7.75 -10.20
CA PHE A 271 -20.61 7.99 -9.92
C PHE A 271 -21.55 7.44 -11.00
N GLY A 272 -21.04 7.08 -12.18
CA GLY A 272 -21.82 6.54 -13.30
C GLY A 272 -22.14 5.05 -13.21
N LYS A 273 -21.62 4.33 -12.22
CA LYS A 273 -21.79 2.88 -12.09
C LYS A 273 -23.04 2.43 -11.31
N GLY A 274 -23.89 3.34 -10.91
CA GLY A 274 -25.05 3.05 -10.06
C GLY A 274 -24.75 3.22 -8.58
N HIS A 275 -25.42 2.43 -7.74
CA HIS A 275 -25.30 2.49 -6.28
C HIS A 275 -23.99 1.85 -5.80
N PHE A 276 -23.35 2.49 -4.82
CA PHE A 276 -22.26 1.95 -3.99
C PHE A 276 -22.29 2.62 -2.62
N ASN A 277 -21.70 1.99 -1.62
CA ASN A 277 -21.70 2.50 -0.26
C ASN A 277 -21.04 3.89 -0.19
N GLY A 278 -21.67 4.81 0.52
CA GLY A 278 -21.23 6.20 0.62
C GLY A 278 -21.54 7.11 -0.59
N ARG A 279 -22.13 6.58 -1.69
CA ARG A 279 -22.38 7.37 -2.93
C ARG A 279 -23.08 8.69 -2.68
N ARG A 280 -24.14 8.70 -1.86
CA ARG A 280 -24.92 9.92 -1.56
C ARG A 280 -24.09 10.96 -0.83
N ALA A 281 -23.36 10.54 0.18
CA ALA A 281 -22.48 11.42 0.95
C ALA A 281 -21.33 11.96 0.11
N LEU A 282 -20.75 11.11 -0.75
CA LEU A 282 -19.67 11.51 -1.67
C LEU A 282 -20.14 12.50 -2.76
N LEU A 283 -21.37 12.40 -3.26
CA LEU A 283 -21.94 13.44 -4.14
C LEU A 283 -21.98 14.79 -3.42
N LYS A 284 -22.50 14.82 -2.20
CA LYS A 284 -22.51 16.02 -1.37
C LYS A 284 -21.11 16.55 -1.09
N ALA A 285 -20.15 15.67 -0.71
CA ALA A 285 -18.76 16.05 -0.45
C ALA A 285 -18.08 16.65 -1.70
N LYS A 286 -18.41 16.14 -2.89
CA LYS A 286 -17.92 16.71 -4.16
C LYS A 286 -18.42 18.12 -4.41
N GLU A 287 -19.67 18.41 -4.07
CA GLU A 287 -20.27 19.74 -4.22
C GLU A 287 -19.73 20.74 -3.20
N THR A 288 -19.56 20.32 -1.95
CA THR A 288 -19.10 21.19 -0.85
C THR A 288 -17.60 21.44 -0.86
N GLY A 289 -16.83 20.58 -1.52
CA GLY A 289 -15.37 20.59 -1.50
C GLY A 289 -14.76 19.91 -0.25
N PRO A 290 -13.47 19.59 -0.31
CA PRO A 290 -12.77 18.89 0.77
C PRO A 290 -12.46 19.83 1.94
N ARG A 291 -12.59 19.30 3.18
CA ARG A 291 -12.23 20.00 4.43
C ARG A 291 -10.72 19.91 4.70
N TYR A 292 -10.10 18.88 4.18
CA TYR A 292 -8.67 18.58 4.27
C TYR A 292 -8.15 18.16 2.90
N MET A 293 -6.84 18.19 2.74
CA MET A 293 -6.17 17.68 1.54
C MET A 293 -4.85 17.02 1.94
N VAL A 294 -4.65 15.78 1.53
CA VAL A 294 -3.33 15.18 1.59
C VAL A 294 -2.46 15.68 0.44
N VAL A 295 -1.29 16.17 0.77
CA VAL A 295 -0.32 16.73 -0.19
C VAL A 295 1.04 16.07 -0.04
N GLY A 296 1.85 16.10 -1.11
CA GLY A 296 3.27 15.83 -1.05
C GLY A 296 4.03 17.12 -0.74
N LEU A 297 5.01 17.05 0.14
CA LEU A 297 5.90 18.15 0.49
C LEU A 297 7.34 17.83 0.15
N ASP A 298 8.04 18.84 -0.40
CA ASP A 298 9.50 18.93 -0.48
C ASP A 298 9.95 19.95 0.56
N ILE A 299 10.72 19.51 1.54
CA ILE A 299 11.09 20.29 2.73
C ILE A 299 12.58 20.65 2.67
N ASP A 300 12.93 21.91 2.94
CA ASP A 300 14.32 22.36 2.95
C ASP A 300 15.13 21.63 4.05
N GLY A 301 16.35 21.20 3.71
CA GLY A 301 17.23 20.45 4.61
C GLY A 301 17.13 18.95 4.40
N ASN A 302 17.76 18.18 5.27
CA ASN A 302 17.93 16.73 5.15
C ASN A 302 17.37 15.92 6.33
N LYS A 303 16.77 16.58 7.31
CA LYS A 303 16.18 15.91 8.48
C LYS A 303 14.70 15.66 8.25
N PRO A 304 14.24 14.39 8.25
CA PRO A 304 12.82 14.07 8.11
C PRO A 304 11.96 14.73 9.19
N ALA A 305 10.79 15.19 8.80
CA ALA A 305 9.85 15.93 9.65
C ALA A 305 8.78 14.97 10.23
N TYR A 306 9.19 13.98 11.03
CA TYR A 306 8.25 13.03 11.63
C TYR A 306 7.31 13.74 12.61
N ASP A 307 6.01 13.44 12.53
CA ASP A 307 4.93 13.93 13.40
C ASP A 307 4.88 15.47 13.55
N ALA A 308 5.43 16.18 12.58
CA ALA A 308 5.61 17.63 12.64
C ALA A 308 4.33 18.38 12.25
N LEU A 309 4.12 19.56 12.84
CA LEU A 309 3.10 20.49 12.40
C LEU A 309 3.55 21.29 11.18
N VAL A 310 2.57 21.58 10.32
CA VAL A 310 2.74 22.46 9.16
C VAL A 310 2.12 23.82 9.45
N TYR A 311 2.84 24.88 9.17
CA TYR A 311 2.40 26.26 9.38
C TYR A 311 2.36 27.05 8.07
N HIS A 312 1.37 27.91 7.93
CA HIS A 312 1.37 28.96 6.92
C HIS A 312 2.06 30.21 7.50
N ARG A 313 3.01 30.77 6.76
CA ARG A 313 3.83 31.94 7.15
C ARG A 313 4.52 31.77 8.52
N GLY A 314 4.78 30.54 8.93
CA GLY A 314 5.41 30.21 10.19
C GLY A 314 4.59 30.54 11.45
N LYS A 315 3.30 30.84 11.32
CA LYS A 315 2.46 31.34 12.44
C LYS A 315 1.15 30.57 12.57
N VAL A 316 0.44 30.30 11.47
CA VAL A 316 -0.89 29.68 11.49
C VAL A 316 -0.76 28.20 11.22
N GLU A 317 -1.23 27.36 12.12
CA GLU A 317 -1.25 25.91 11.91
C GLU A 317 -2.13 25.55 10.71
N ALA A 318 -1.51 25.00 9.68
CA ALA A 318 -2.15 24.59 8.44
C ALA A 318 -2.49 23.09 8.42
N GLY A 319 -1.80 22.27 9.23
CA GLY A 319 -2.01 20.83 9.31
C GLY A 319 -0.83 20.11 9.94
N HIS A 320 -0.66 18.82 9.60
CA HIS A 320 0.42 17.99 10.15
C HIS A 320 0.99 17.03 9.11
N VAL A 321 2.23 16.62 9.31
CA VAL A 321 2.91 15.58 8.53
C VAL A 321 2.42 14.22 8.99
N THR A 322 2.14 13.33 8.04
CA THR A 322 1.68 11.95 8.30
C THR A 322 2.76 10.92 8.03
N SER A 323 3.58 11.15 7.01
CA SER A 323 4.74 10.32 6.68
C SER A 323 5.88 11.22 6.21
N ALA A 324 7.10 10.89 6.57
CA ALA A 324 8.28 11.66 6.16
C ALA A 324 9.50 10.76 5.95
N LEU A 325 10.41 11.17 5.06
CA LEU A 325 11.72 10.53 4.89
C LEU A 325 12.71 11.48 4.23
N TRP A 326 13.99 11.23 4.45
CA TRP A 326 15.03 11.65 3.52
C TRP A 326 15.13 10.61 2.42
N SER A 327 14.82 10.97 1.17
CA SER A 327 14.93 10.07 0.03
C SER A 327 16.34 10.06 -0.54
N PRO A 328 17.09 8.93 -0.44
CA PRO A 328 18.43 8.84 -1.02
C PRO A 328 18.43 8.91 -2.55
N THR A 329 17.38 8.37 -3.20
CA THR A 329 17.26 8.38 -4.67
C THR A 329 16.85 9.75 -5.19
N CYS A 330 15.86 10.39 -4.59
CA CYS A 330 15.41 11.72 -4.99
C CYS A 330 16.33 12.83 -4.48
N LYS A 331 17.19 12.55 -3.50
CA LYS A 331 18.05 13.53 -2.78
C LYS A 331 17.24 14.69 -2.22
N ARG A 332 16.12 14.37 -1.60
CA ARG A 332 15.14 15.33 -1.08
C ARG A 332 14.58 14.87 0.27
N ASN A 333 14.18 15.86 1.06
CA ASN A 333 13.44 15.65 2.30
C ASN A 333 11.94 15.69 1.96
N LEU A 334 11.32 14.54 1.92
CA LEU A 334 9.97 14.33 1.41
C LEU A 334 8.99 14.00 2.54
N ALA A 335 7.75 14.47 2.40
CA ALA A 335 6.69 14.13 3.34
C ALA A 335 5.32 14.08 2.69
N PHE A 336 4.40 13.33 3.30
CA PHE A 336 2.98 13.55 3.15
C PHE A 336 2.48 14.40 4.30
N ALA A 337 1.58 15.32 4.01
CA ALA A 337 0.94 16.13 5.03
C ALA A 337 -0.56 16.22 4.79
N MET A 338 -1.34 16.19 5.88
CA MET A 338 -2.77 16.43 5.88
C MET A 338 -3.00 17.90 6.23
N LEU A 339 -3.39 18.71 5.25
CA LEU A 339 -3.63 20.14 5.42
C LEU A 339 -5.12 20.43 5.54
N LYS A 340 -5.48 21.37 6.42
CA LYS A 340 -6.84 21.91 6.57
C LYS A 340 -7.14 22.88 5.44
N ALA A 341 -8.34 22.86 4.86
CA ALA A 341 -8.74 23.92 3.95
C ALA A 341 -8.63 25.30 4.60
N PRO A 342 -8.18 26.37 3.89
CA PRO A 342 -7.92 26.41 2.43
C PRO A 342 -6.49 25.95 2.03
N TYR A 343 -5.66 25.52 2.98
CA TYR A 343 -4.28 25.11 2.73
C TYR A 343 -4.24 23.80 1.91
N GLY A 344 -3.31 23.75 0.97
CA GLY A 344 -3.20 22.57 0.07
C GLY A 344 -4.22 22.56 -1.07
N ILE A 345 -5.19 23.51 -1.11
CA ILE A 345 -6.22 23.62 -2.12
C ILE A 345 -6.12 24.98 -2.83
N GLY A 346 -6.47 26.07 -2.13
CA GLY A 346 -6.40 27.43 -2.64
C GLY A 346 -5.15 28.19 -2.18
N VAL A 347 -4.58 27.82 -1.05
CA VAL A 347 -3.33 28.36 -0.50
C VAL A 347 -2.27 27.27 -0.51
N THR A 348 -1.27 27.41 -1.37
CA THR A 348 -0.25 26.38 -1.63
C THR A 348 1.19 26.85 -1.36
N ASP A 349 1.39 28.12 -1.05
CA ASP A 349 2.68 28.75 -0.82
C ASP A 349 2.88 29.13 0.66
N ASP A 350 4.07 29.65 0.97
CA ASP A 350 4.46 30.10 2.32
C ASP A 350 4.24 29.07 3.43
N LEU A 351 4.46 27.79 3.10
CA LEU A 351 4.37 26.69 4.06
C LEU A 351 5.72 26.43 4.73
N PHE A 352 5.65 26.13 6.02
CA PHE A 352 6.79 25.80 6.87
C PHE A 352 6.46 24.59 7.71
N VAL A 353 7.45 23.72 7.94
CA VAL A 353 7.31 22.50 8.73
C VAL A 353 8.25 22.55 9.92
N GLU A 354 7.79 22.10 11.08
CA GLU A 354 8.63 21.96 12.26
C GLU A 354 9.73 20.92 12.02
N ILE A 355 10.95 21.30 12.38
CA ILE A 355 12.09 20.39 12.40
C ILE A 355 12.71 20.45 13.80
N TYR A 356 12.81 19.30 14.45
CA TYR A 356 13.44 19.17 15.75
C TYR A 356 14.86 18.65 15.58
N ARG A 357 15.84 19.38 16.10
CA ARG A 357 17.26 19.03 16.07
C ARG A 357 17.76 18.81 17.49
N ASP A 358 18.48 17.72 17.69
CA ASP A 358 19.24 17.54 18.92
C ASP A 358 20.47 18.45 18.86
N LYS A 359 20.62 19.30 19.86
CA LYS A 359 21.76 20.18 20.05
C LYS A 359 22.23 20.06 21.51
N GLU A 360 23.34 19.36 21.69
CA GLU A 360 23.95 19.14 23.02
C GLU A 360 22.94 18.52 24.03
N GLY A 361 22.16 17.52 23.59
CA GLY A 361 21.15 16.84 24.41
C GLY A 361 19.86 17.63 24.66
N LYS A 362 19.65 18.73 23.94
CA LYS A 362 18.39 19.50 23.96
C LYS A 362 17.74 19.52 22.57
N TRP A 363 16.45 19.33 22.56
CA TRP A 363 15.67 19.47 21.33
C TRP A 363 15.44 20.94 21.01
N GLU A 364 15.99 21.39 19.88
CA GLU A 364 15.78 22.74 19.35
C GLU A 364 14.77 22.67 18.21
N LYS A 365 13.65 23.37 18.35
CA LYS A 365 12.62 23.50 17.30
C LYS A 365 13.07 24.57 16.30
N GLY A 366 13.12 24.18 15.03
CA GLY A 366 13.26 25.09 13.90
C GLY A 366 12.07 25.00 12.96
N LEU A 367 11.98 25.92 12.01
CA LEU A 367 11.03 25.86 10.89
C LEU A 367 11.81 25.74 9.59
N ALA A 368 11.49 24.72 8.80
CA ALA A 368 12.00 24.56 7.45
C ALA A 368 10.92 24.95 6.43
N ARG A 369 11.31 25.63 5.37
CA ARG A 369 10.38 25.95 4.27
C ARG A 369 9.97 24.64 3.56
N ALA A 370 8.69 24.54 3.20
CA ALA A 370 8.15 23.41 2.48
C ALA A 370 7.41 23.88 1.21
N ARG A 371 7.48 23.08 0.16
CA ARG A 371 6.79 23.31 -1.11
C ARG A 371 5.87 22.14 -1.39
N ILE A 372 4.63 22.43 -1.79
CA ILE A 372 3.73 21.39 -2.27
C ILE A 372 4.24 20.90 -3.63
N VAL A 373 4.37 19.59 -3.76
CA VAL A 373 4.82 18.90 -4.97
C VAL A 373 3.91 17.71 -5.26
N ASN A 374 4.04 17.11 -6.44
CA ASN A 374 3.34 15.86 -6.74
C ASN A 374 3.73 14.80 -5.69
N ARG A 375 2.72 14.16 -5.08
CA ARG A 375 2.91 13.13 -4.07
C ARG A 375 3.69 11.92 -4.58
N ARG A 376 3.63 11.60 -5.89
CA ARG A 376 4.50 10.61 -6.53
C ARG A 376 5.86 11.25 -6.77
N PHE A 377 6.78 11.11 -5.82
CA PHE A 377 8.12 11.68 -5.86
C PHE A 377 9.08 10.88 -6.75
N PHE A 378 8.84 9.57 -6.84
CA PHE A 378 9.60 8.62 -7.66
C PHE A 378 8.69 8.01 -8.73
N ASP A 379 9.04 8.19 -10.00
CA ASP A 379 8.29 7.66 -11.13
C ASP A 379 9.24 7.28 -12.27
N TYR A 380 9.70 6.02 -12.26
CA TYR A 380 10.58 5.50 -13.30
C TYR A 380 9.79 4.78 -14.39
N PRO A 381 10.10 5.02 -15.69
CA PRO A 381 9.42 4.37 -16.82
C PRO A 381 9.46 2.84 -16.77
N ARG A 382 10.53 2.25 -16.21
CA ARG A 382 10.70 0.78 -16.12
C ARG A 382 9.56 0.07 -15.41
N ARG A 383 8.87 0.72 -14.46
CA ARG A 383 7.72 0.13 -13.77
C ARG A 383 6.58 -0.24 -14.72
N ALA A 384 6.44 0.46 -15.86
CA ALA A 384 5.34 0.29 -16.80
C ALA A 384 5.80 -0.31 -18.15
N ALA A 385 7.09 -0.32 -18.43
CA ALA A 385 7.63 -0.83 -19.70
C ALA A 385 7.21 -2.30 -19.93
N THR A 386 6.73 -2.61 -21.14
CA THR A 386 6.31 -3.96 -21.52
C THR A 386 6.82 -4.26 -22.94
N PRO A 387 7.68 -5.25 -23.15
CA PRO A 387 8.29 -6.08 -22.11
C PRO A 387 9.21 -5.26 -21.17
N PRO A 388 9.40 -5.72 -19.92
CA PRO A 388 10.43 -5.15 -19.06
C PRO A 388 11.83 -5.41 -19.62
N ALA A 389 12.77 -4.52 -19.33
CA ALA A 389 14.17 -4.76 -19.69
C ALA A 389 14.76 -5.90 -18.84
N LEU A 390 15.66 -6.67 -19.44
CA LEU A 390 16.57 -7.57 -18.74
C LEU A 390 17.79 -6.74 -18.32
N TYR A 391 18.04 -6.65 -17.02
CA TYR A 391 19.23 -6.01 -16.44
C TYR A 391 20.22 -7.06 -15.96
#